data_9ce974072580d6612d64661f4b238314
#
_entry.id   9ce974072580d6612d64661f4b238314
#
_cell.length_a   1.000
_cell.length_b   1.000
_cell.length_c   1.000
_cell.angle_alpha   90.00
_cell.angle_beta   90.00
_cell.angle_gamma   90.00
#
_symmetry.space_group_name_H-M   'P 1'
#
loop_
_entity.id
_entity.type
_entity.pdbx_description
1 polymer ?
#
loop_
_entity_poly.entity_id
_entity_poly.type
_entity_poly.pdbx_seq_one_letter_code
_entity_poly.pdbx_strand_id
1 'polypeptide(L)'
;MTNDIDWYTTLHNYAGYMRALKKKGTKTYCINPVYNDTAEYMKSEWVAVNPGTDTAVMAAMIYELEVTGEADHAFLDKYTAGWKEFRAYLMGDEDGVKKTPEWAAKISGIKAETIKALAHDLKAHRTMLMIGWGIQRIDYGEQFHWMLVTLAAALGQIGLPGGGFGTSYHYSSGGAPLANGPFVGGIPSKVDPIRPVKPWQGSKVLHVAAITDALEHPGAVRDFDGKKETYPHFRMIMWAGGNPFAHHPDTFRLERAWKKPDTVVVTDVVWTATARHADIVLPACTLLEHNDISVIGTNSCDGVVAMHQAIKPQYESRSDYWIYSQLAKKLGFEKEFTEGRTEMQWIEKIYNDARGMSDVYDITMPDFKTFWDKGFYLYDVPEAARQYVSFAEFRADPQANKLNTESGLIQLYSPKIAGYKYDDCRGHAMYFKPAEGTASATKEYPLALMAPKGRYRMHSQLDCVNNRQRGKIEDREPVWINPKDAASRKIVSGDVVLVKSRRGAMLAGAIVTERVKPGVIVVQHGAWFDPKKTPKGRIDVEGNSNSLTIDKPTSKLARGNVSSTGNVEVTKWTDELPPVMVFVQPRRKL
;
A
#
# COMPACT_ATOMS: atom_id res chain seq x y z
N MET A 1 -2.96 0.61 9.48
CA MET A 1 -3.63 1.61 8.62
C MET A 1 -4.94 1.01 8.18
N THR A 2 -6.00 1.57 8.62
CA THR A 2 -7.34 1.11 8.29
C THR A 2 -7.73 1.66 6.94
N ASN A 3 -8.48 0.87 6.19
CA ASN A 3 -9.26 1.38 5.08
C ASN A 3 -10.31 2.31 5.68
N ASP A 4 -10.15 3.59 5.45
CA ASP A 4 -11.10 4.57 5.91
C ASP A 4 -12.31 4.58 4.97
N ILE A 5 -13.50 4.49 5.56
CA ILE A 5 -14.78 4.39 4.85
C ILE A 5 -14.96 5.46 3.78
N ASP A 6 -14.48 6.65 4.08
CA ASP A 6 -14.83 7.80 3.26
C ASP A 6 -13.81 8.09 2.15
N TRP A 7 -12.60 7.45 2.17
CA TRP A 7 -11.50 8.01 1.41
C TRP A 7 -10.75 7.06 0.51
N TYR A 8 -10.94 5.75 0.66
CA TYR A 8 -10.05 4.79 0.02
C TYR A 8 -10.72 3.65 -0.67
N THR A 9 -12.04 3.67 -0.77
CA THR A 9 -12.65 2.52 -1.36
C THR A 9 -12.83 2.74 -2.85
N THR A 10 -12.15 1.95 -3.64
CA THR A 10 -12.58 1.64 -4.99
C THR A 10 -13.81 0.72 -4.98
N LEU A 11 -14.23 0.24 -3.79
CA LEU A 11 -15.45 -0.53 -3.59
C LEU A 11 -16.58 0.45 -3.27
N HIS A 12 -17.34 0.82 -4.26
CA HIS A 12 -18.46 1.77 -4.14
C HIS A 12 -19.51 1.39 -3.10
N ASN A 13 -19.59 0.11 -2.72
CA ASN A 13 -20.58 -0.42 -1.77
C ASN A 13 -20.08 -0.50 -0.33
N TYR A 14 -18.80 -0.21 -0.05
CA TYR A 14 -18.23 -0.37 1.29
C TYR A 14 -18.99 0.43 2.35
N ALA A 15 -19.30 1.68 2.08
CA ALA A 15 -20.11 2.53 2.95
C ALA A 15 -21.51 1.95 3.19
N GLY A 16 -22.10 1.29 2.19
CA GLY A 16 -23.37 0.58 2.32
C GLY A 16 -23.30 -0.58 3.32
N TYR A 17 -22.28 -1.40 3.20
CA TYR A 17 -22.03 -2.51 4.13
C TYR A 17 -21.78 -2.03 5.56
N MET A 18 -21.00 -0.97 5.73
CA MET A 18 -20.74 -0.38 7.04
C MET A 18 -22.01 0.18 7.68
N ARG A 19 -22.89 0.83 6.89
CA ARG A 19 -24.22 1.25 7.39
C ARG A 19 -25.06 0.06 7.83
N ALA A 20 -25.04 -1.04 7.08
CA ALA A 20 -25.77 -2.26 7.43
C ALA A 20 -25.24 -2.90 8.71
N LEU A 21 -23.93 -3.01 8.88
CA LEU A 21 -23.30 -3.51 10.11
C LEU A 21 -23.64 -2.65 11.32
N LYS A 22 -23.57 -1.31 11.16
CA LYS A 22 -23.94 -0.37 12.22
C LYS A 22 -25.41 -0.50 12.61
N LYS A 23 -26.30 -0.59 11.63
CA LYS A 23 -27.75 -0.80 11.87
C LYS A 23 -28.03 -2.11 12.60
N LYS A 24 -27.22 -3.15 12.32
CA LYS A 24 -27.31 -4.47 12.98
C LYS A 24 -26.74 -4.47 14.41
N GLY A 25 -26.05 -3.40 14.81
CA GLY A 25 -25.39 -3.32 16.12
C GLY A 25 -24.13 -4.19 16.23
N THR A 26 -23.45 -4.44 15.12
CA THR A 26 -22.22 -5.25 15.12
C THR A 26 -21.14 -4.55 15.95
N LYS A 27 -20.61 -5.24 16.97
CA LYS A 27 -19.49 -4.76 17.78
C LYS A 27 -18.22 -4.67 16.92
N THR A 28 -17.49 -3.59 17.08
CA THR A 28 -16.26 -3.37 16.32
C THR A 28 -15.14 -2.90 17.23
N TYR A 29 -13.93 -3.43 17.01
CA TYR A 29 -12.69 -3.00 17.65
C TYR A 29 -11.81 -2.28 16.63
N CYS A 30 -11.24 -1.14 17.02
CA CYS A 30 -10.21 -0.43 16.26
C CYS A 30 -8.87 -0.61 16.97
N ILE A 31 -8.10 -1.63 16.57
CA ILE A 31 -6.74 -1.85 17.07
C ILE A 31 -5.79 -1.05 16.18
N ASN A 32 -5.49 0.17 16.57
CA ASN A 32 -4.74 1.12 15.73
C ASN A 32 -4.14 2.24 16.60
N PRO A 33 -2.96 2.79 16.27
CA PRO A 33 -2.43 3.98 16.93
C PRO A 33 -3.29 5.23 16.76
N VAL A 34 -4.19 5.23 15.77
CA VAL A 34 -5.06 6.37 15.41
C VAL A 34 -6.52 5.94 15.49
N TYR A 35 -7.35 6.73 16.18
CA TYR A 35 -8.81 6.61 16.11
C TYR A 35 -9.29 7.27 14.82
N ASN A 36 -9.42 6.47 13.78
CA ASN A 36 -9.72 6.94 12.42
C ASN A 36 -11.21 7.14 12.17
N ASP A 37 -11.56 7.64 10.97
CA ASP A 37 -12.94 7.97 10.63
C ASP A 37 -13.84 6.75 10.56
N THR A 38 -13.33 5.58 10.17
CA THR A 38 -14.10 4.32 10.25
C THR A 38 -14.45 3.95 11.68
N ALA A 39 -13.48 4.08 12.60
CA ALA A 39 -13.71 3.81 14.02
C ALA A 39 -14.71 4.79 14.62
N GLU A 40 -14.62 6.06 14.28
CA GLU A 40 -15.56 7.10 14.70
C GLU A 40 -16.97 6.83 14.16
N TYR A 41 -17.09 6.53 12.86
CA TYR A 41 -18.38 6.20 12.24
C TYR A 41 -19.04 4.98 12.89
N MET A 42 -18.28 3.92 13.09
CA MET A 42 -18.75 2.66 13.69
C MET A 42 -18.91 2.74 15.22
N LYS A 43 -18.39 3.79 15.86
CA LYS A 43 -18.24 3.90 17.33
C LYS A 43 -17.47 2.72 17.91
N SER A 44 -16.38 2.35 17.24
CA SER A 44 -15.56 1.21 17.62
C SER A 44 -14.90 1.42 18.99
N GLU A 45 -14.73 0.35 19.73
CA GLU A 45 -13.86 0.33 20.89
C GLU A 45 -12.41 0.51 20.44
N TRP A 46 -11.76 1.59 20.90
CA TRP A 46 -10.41 1.91 20.49
C TRP A 46 -9.37 1.24 21.38
N VAL A 47 -8.55 0.39 20.78
CA VAL A 47 -7.39 -0.24 21.41
C VAL A 47 -6.13 0.36 20.81
N ALA A 48 -5.58 1.36 21.48
CA ALA A 48 -4.44 2.14 21.00
C ALA A 48 -3.13 1.36 21.09
N VAL A 49 -2.72 0.72 19.99
CA VAL A 49 -1.51 -0.09 19.87
C VAL A 49 -0.29 0.77 19.51
N ASN A 50 0.93 0.37 19.89
CA ASN A 50 2.16 0.96 19.37
C ASN A 50 2.33 0.60 17.89
N PRO A 51 2.75 1.54 17.01
CA PRO A 51 2.96 1.24 15.60
C PRO A 51 3.91 0.06 15.37
N GLY A 52 3.52 -0.86 14.49
CA GLY A 52 4.37 -1.99 14.10
C GLY A 52 4.48 -3.13 15.10
N THR A 53 3.55 -3.23 16.07
CA THR A 53 3.60 -4.27 17.11
C THR A 53 2.40 -5.23 17.08
N ASP A 54 1.56 -5.14 16.08
CA ASP A 54 0.34 -5.95 15.92
C ASP A 54 0.65 -7.45 15.90
N THR A 55 1.77 -7.87 15.31
CA THR A 55 2.20 -9.28 15.32
C THR A 55 2.45 -9.82 16.72
N ALA A 56 2.98 -8.99 17.63
CA ALA A 56 3.16 -9.38 19.03
C ALA A 56 1.80 -9.54 19.74
N VAL A 57 0.85 -8.64 19.46
CA VAL A 57 -0.51 -8.70 20.02
C VAL A 57 -1.24 -9.95 19.53
N MET A 58 -1.21 -10.21 18.22
CA MET A 58 -1.84 -11.39 17.63
C MET A 58 -1.20 -12.70 18.14
N ALA A 59 0.12 -12.76 18.24
CA ALA A 59 0.80 -13.93 18.81
C ALA A 59 0.38 -14.19 20.26
N ALA A 60 0.24 -13.13 21.07
CA ALA A 60 -0.22 -13.24 22.46
C ALA A 60 -1.69 -13.65 22.58
N MET A 61 -2.55 -13.22 21.65
CA MET A 61 -3.93 -13.72 21.58
C MET A 61 -3.96 -15.22 21.26
N ILE A 62 -3.13 -15.68 20.30
CA ILE A 62 -3.03 -17.10 19.96
C ILE A 62 -2.48 -17.90 21.16
N TYR A 63 -1.48 -17.36 21.87
CA TYR A 63 -0.94 -17.97 23.08
C TYR A 63 -2.03 -18.16 24.15
N GLU A 64 -2.83 -17.12 24.41
CA GLU A 64 -3.93 -17.17 25.38
C GLU A 64 -4.94 -18.27 25.01
N LEU A 65 -5.39 -18.28 23.74
CA LEU A 65 -6.32 -19.33 23.25
C LEU A 65 -5.72 -20.74 23.37
N GLU A 66 -4.43 -20.89 23.12
CA GLU A 66 -3.75 -22.19 23.23
C GLU A 66 -3.69 -22.68 24.67
N VAL A 67 -3.28 -21.83 25.62
CA VAL A 67 -3.09 -22.26 27.03
C VAL A 67 -4.42 -22.40 27.79
N THR A 68 -5.47 -21.75 27.35
CA THR A 68 -6.83 -21.91 27.92
C THR A 68 -7.62 -23.03 27.25
N GLY A 69 -7.08 -23.68 26.21
CA GLY A 69 -7.74 -24.76 25.48
C GLY A 69 -8.84 -24.29 24.54
N GLU A 70 -8.88 -22.99 24.20
CA GLU A 70 -9.87 -22.41 23.30
C GLU A 70 -9.42 -22.36 21.84
N ALA A 71 -8.14 -22.62 21.54
CA ALA A 71 -7.67 -22.75 20.16
C ALA A 71 -8.41 -23.90 19.45
N ASP A 72 -8.86 -23.68 18.23
CA ASP A 72 -9.62 -24.67 17.47
C ASP A 72 -8.71 -25.72 16.84
N HIS A 73 -8.26 -26.69 17.65
CA HIS A 73 -7.36 -27.74 17.18
C HIS A 73 -8.00 -28.61 16.09
N ALA A 74 -9.33 -28.81 16.10
CA ALA A 74 -10.01 -29.54 15.04
C ALA A 74 -9.88 -28.83 13.68
N PHE A 75 -9.92 -27.50 13.68
CA PHE A 75 -9.66 -26.70 12.49
C PHE A 75 -8.16 -26.71 12.12
N LEU A 76 -7.30 -26.50 13.11
CA LEU A 76 -5.84 -26.46 12.88
C LEU A 76 -5.32 -27.75 12.26
N ASP A 77 -5.74 -28.90 12.80
CA ASP A 77 -5.31 -30.22 12.32
C ASP A 77 -5.81 -30.54 10.91
N LYS A 78 -7.04 -30.14 10.59
CA LYS A 78 -7.67 -30.47 9.30
C LYS A 78 -7.28 -29.53 8.16
N TYR A 79 -7.11 -28.24 8.45
CA TYR A 79 -7.03 -27.20 7.41
C TYR A 79 -5.70 -26.47 7.34
N THR A 80 -4.75 -26.77 8.24
CA THR A 80 -3.45 -26.07 8.26
C THR A 80 -2.26 -27.01 8.14
N ALA A 81 -1.13 -26.45 7.74
CA ALA A 81 0.17 -27.12 7.76
C ALA A 81 1.18 -26.27 8.53
N GLY A 82 1.93 -26.90 9.45
CA GLY A 82 3.00 -26.26 10.21
C GLY A 82 2.57 -25.62 11.53
N TRP A 83 1.44 -26.04 12.11
CA TRP A 83 1.04 -25.61 13.45
C TRP A 83 2.06 -25.98 14.52
N LYS A 84 2.64 -27.16 14.46
CA LYS A 84 3.65 -27.63 15.44
C LYS A 84 4.86 -26.70 15.48
N GLU A 85 5.37 -26.28 14.34
CA GLU A 85 6.53 -25.39 14.21
C GLU A 85 6.18 -23.98 14.72
N PHE A 86 5.04 -23.43 14.32
CA PHE A 86 4.58 -22.15 14.85
C PHE A 86 4.33 -22.20 16.37
N ARG A 87 3.76 -23.28 16.88
CA ARG A 87 3.53 -23.48 18.31
C ARG A 87 4.83 -23.50 19.12
N ALA A 88 5.91 -24.07 18.57
CA ALA A 88 7.22 -24.05 19.21
C ALA A 88 7.71 -22.59 19.42
N TYR A 89 7.56 -21.72 18.44
CA TYR A 89 7.81 -20.30 18.61
C TYR A 89 6.88 -19.66 19.65
N LEU A 90 5.59 -19.96 19.59
CA LEU A 90 4.56 -19.42 20.48
C LEU A 90 4.86 -19.75 21.96
N MET A 91 5.23 -21.01 22.24
CA MET A 91 5.50 -21.52 23.58
C MET A 91 6.92 -21.21 24.08
N GLY A 92 7.77 -20.61 23.24
CA GLY A 92 9.12 -20.23 23.57
C GLY A 92 10.16 -21.36 23.42
N ASP A 93 9.79 -22.46 22.79
CA ASP A 93 10.72 -23.61 22.58
C ASP A 93 11.78 -23.25 21.54
N GLU A 94 11.49 -22.31 20.62
CA GLU A 94 12.42 -21.89 19.58
C GLU A 94 13.42 -20.83 20.06
N ASP A 95 12.98 -19.84 20.86
CA ASP A 95 13.77 -18.66 21.21
C ASP A 95 13.85 -18.37 22.72
N GLY A 96 13.34 -19.26 23.56
CA GLY A 96 13.34 -19.13 25.02
C GLY A 96 12.31 -18.12 25.55
N VAL A 97 11.44 -17.55 24.69
CA VAL A 97 10.50 -16.49 25.07
C VAL A 97 9.05 -16.89 24.76
N LYS A 98 8.26 -17.16 25.80
CA LYS A 98 6.80 -17.36 25.65
C LYS A 98 6.12 -16.08 25.19
N LYS A 99 5.21 -16.19 24.22
CA LYS A 99 4.51 -15.03 23.62
C LYS A 99 3.27 -14.67 24.44
N THR A 100 3.43 -14.52 25.76
CA THR A 100 2.31 -14.25 26.68
C THR A 100 1.69 -12.87 26.47
N PRO A 101 0.46 -12.62 26.95
CA PRO A 101 -0.13 -11.27 26.96
C PRO A 101 0.74 -10.23 27.70
N GLU A 102 1.45 -10.62 28.76
CA GLU A 102 2.35 -9.74 29.50
C GLU A 102 3.61 -9.39 28.69
N TRP A 103 4.12 -10.31 27.87
CA TRP A 103 5.19 -10.05 26.92
C TRP A 103 4.73 -9.04 25.85
N ALA A 104 3.56 -9.27 25.26
CA ALA A 104 3.01 -8.38 24.24
C ALA A 104 2.64 -7.00 24.80
N ALA A 105 2.18 -6.92 26.04
CA ALA A 105 1.86 -5.64 26.71
C ALA A 105 3.07 -4.70 26.78
N LYS A 106 4.26 -5.23 27.11
CA LYS A 106 5.50 -4.47 27.15
C LYS A 106 5.90 -3.91 25.77
N ILE A 107 5.55 -4.61 24.70
CA ILE A 107 5.87 -4.24 23.31
C ILE A 107 4.83 -3.27 22.76
N SER A 108 3.55 -3.63 22.88
CA SER A 108 2.44 -2.95 22.22
C SER A 108 1.88 -1.74 22.97
N GLY A 109 2.15 -1.68 24.29
CA GLY A 109 1.55 -0.71 25.18
C GLY A 109 0.05 -0.94 25.44
N ILE A 110 -0.49 -2.10 25.06
CA ILE A 110 -1.83 -2.55 25.43
C ILE A 110 -1.71 -3.37 26.73
N LYS A 111 -2.65 -3.22 27.65
CA LYS A 111 -2.67 -3.99 28.89
C LYS A 111 -2.85 -5.48 28.60
N ALA A 112 -2.17 -6.34 29.38
CA ALA A 112 -2.28 -7.81 29.21
C ALA A 112 -3.73 -8.29 29.33
N GLU A 113 -4.49 -7.76 30.28
CA GLU A 113 -5.89 -8.09 30.50
C GLU A 113 -6.76 -7.72 29.28
N THR A 114 -6.45 -6.62 28.60
CA THR A 114 -7.13 -6.24 27.35
C THR A 114 -6.84 -7.23 26.23
N ILE A 115 -5.59 -7.70 26.11
CA ILE A 115 -5.20 -8.70 25.10
C ILE A 115 -5.91 -10.02 25.35
N LYS A 116 -5.99 -10.48 26.62
CA LYS A 116 -6.74 -11.69 27.02
C LYS A 116 -8.22 -11.54 26.71
N ALA A 117 -8.84 -10.44 27.15
CA ALA A 117 -10.25 -10.18 26.91
C ALA A 117 -10.59 -10.16 25.41
N LEU A 118 -9.73 -9.55 24.57
CA LEU A 118 -9.91 -9.58 23.13
C LEU A 118 -9.84 -11.00 22.57
N ALA A 119 -8.86 -11.82 22.96
CA ALA A 119 -8.74 -13.21 22.50
C ALA A 119 -10.02 -14.00 22.77
N HIS A 120 -10.53 -13.95 23.98
CA HIS A 120 -11.76 -14.63 24.39
C HIS A 120 -13.00 -14.09 23.68
N ASP A 121 -13.13 -12.75 23.54
CA ASP A 121 -14.28 -12.14 22.87
C ASP A 121 -14.33 -12.50 21.38
N LEU A 122 -13.18 -12.49 20.70
CA LEU A 122 -13.06 -12.89 19.30
C LEU A 122 -13.40 -14.39 19.10
N LYS A 123 -13.07 -15.25 20.05
CA LYS A 123 -13.39 -16.68 19.99
C LYS A 123 -14.87 -16.95 20.29
N ALA A 124 -15.44 -16.23 21.26
CA ALA A 124 -16.83 -16.42 21.68
C ALA A 124 -17.86 -15.99 20.61
N HIS A 125 -17.45 -15.12 19.67
CA HIS A 125 -18.32 -14.54 18.66
C HIS A 125 -17.91 -14.92 17.24
N ARG A 126 -18.85 -14.78 16.28
CA ARG A 126 -18.53 -14.83 14.86
C ARG A 126 -17.74 -13.56 14.50
N THR A 127 -16.47 -13.73 14.23
CA THR A 127 -15.53 -12.62 14.08
C THR A 127 -14.88 -12.59 12.70
N MET A 128 -14.93 -11.42 12.05
CA MET A 128 -14.14 -11.09 10.87
C MET A 128 -12.94 -10.24 11.31
N LEU A 129 -11.74 -10.77 11.11
CA LEU A 129 -10.49 -10.02 11.29
C LEU A 129 -10.17 -9.23 10.02
N MET A 130 -9.99 -7.93 10.14
CA MET A 130 -9.68 -7.08 8.98
C MET A 130 -8.36 -6.34 9.19
N ILE A 131 -7.48 -6.39 8.20
CA ILE A 131 -6.21 -5.70 8.22
C ILE A 131 -6.04 -4.88 6.92
N GLY A 132 -5.57 -3.63 7.08
CA GLY A 132 -5.35 -2.75 5.95
C GLY A 132 -4.03 -3.04 5.22
N TRP A 133 -3.96 -2.69 3.95
CA TRP A 133 -2.77 -2.87 3.12
C TRP A 133 -1.58 -2.01 3.54
N GLY A 134 -1.83 -0.89 4.18
CA GLY A 134 -0.76 0.01 4.55
C GLY A 134 0.28 -0.57 5.49
N ILE A 135 -0.08 -1.59 6.27
CA ILE A 135 0.84 -2.26 7.19
C ILE A 135 1.97 -3.01 6.47
N GLN A 136 1.80 -3.38 5.20
CA GLN A 136 2.88 -3.94 4.38
C GLN A 136 4.03 -2.95 4.10
N ARG A 137 3.83 -1.64 4.36
CA ARG A 137 4.79 -0.55 4.14
C ARG A 137 5.53 -0.15 5.41
N ILE A 138 5.62 -1.03 6.37
CA ILE A 138 6.44 -0.89 7.58
C ILE A 138 7.48 -2.00 7.63
N ASP A 139 8.41 -1.89 8.54
CA ASP A 139 9.47 -2.90 8.72
C ASP A 139 8.85 -4.27 9.03
N TYR A 140 9.30 -5.31 8.35
CA TYR A 140 8.75 -6.68 8.42
C TYR A 140 7.26 -6.77 8.06
N GLY A 141 6.79 -5.93 7.13
CA GLY A 141 5.37 -5.77 6.82
C GLY A 141 4.61 -7.03 6.40
N GLU A 142 5.27 -8.03 5.81
CA GLU A 142 4.71 -9.31 5.45
C GLU A 142 4.30 -10.16 6.65
N GLN A 143 4.93 -9.98 7.81
CA GLN A 143 4.66 -10.76 9.02
C GLN A 143 3.25 -10.53 9.57
N PHE A 144 2.71 -9.34 9.37
CA PHE A 144 1.40 -8.96 9.90
C PHE A 144 0.26 -9.74 9.26
N HIS A 145 0.29 -9.88 7.94
CA HIS A 145 -0.74 -10.63 7.21
C HIS A 145 -0.64 -12.13 7.51
N TRP A 146 0.56 -12.66 7.61
CA TRP A 146 0.76 -14.06 7.95
C TRP A 146 0.30 -14.37 9.38
N MET A 147 0.63 -13.50 10.35
CA MET A 147 0.16 -13.64 11.73
C MET A 147 -1.35 -13.52 11.85
N LEU A 148 -1.98 -12.64 11.04
CA LEU A 148 -3.44 -12.51 10.99
C LEU A 148 -4.11 -13.81 10.53
N VAL A 149 -3.58 -14.43 9.47
CA VAL A 149 -4.06 -15.73 8.97
C VAL A 149 -3.91 -16.80 10.04
N THR A 150 -2.78 -16.79 10.77
CA THR A 150 -2.52 -17.73 11.86
C THR A 150 -3.52 -17.55 13.01
N LEU A 151 -3.83 -16.31 13.41
CA LEU A 151 -4.85 -16.03 14.42
C LEU A 151 -6.25 -16.45 13.94
N ALA A 152 -6.59 -16.16 12.68
CA ALA A 152 -7.87 -16.58 12.10
C ALA A 152 -8.03 -18.10 12.06
N ALA A 153 -6.93 -18.82 11.81
CA ALA A 153 -6.89 -20.29 11.87
C ALA A 153 -7.09 -20.81 13.29
N ALA A 154 -6.42 -20.20 14.30
CA ALA A 154 -6.59 -20.58 15.70
C ALA A 154 -8.01 -20.33 16.21
N LEU A 155 -8.72 -19.31 15.69
CA LEU A 155 -10.13 -19.07 15.97
C LEU A 155 -11.07 -20.08 15.28
N GLY A 156 -10.62 -20.77 14.21
CA GLY A 156 -11.39 -21.81 13.51
C GLY A 156 -12.54 -21.30 12.65
N GLN A 157 -12.58 -20.00 12.27
CA GLN A 157 -13.72 -19.39 11.61
C GLN A 157 -13.54 -19.11 10.11
N ILE A 158 -12.37 -19.43 9.53
CA ILE A 158 -12.11 -19.27 8.08
C ILE A 158 -13.10 -20.14 7.29
N GLY A 159 -13.71 -19.58 6.26
CA GLY A 159 -14.70 -20.25 5.42
C GLY A 159 -16.14 -20.20 5.98
N LEU A 160 -16.38 -19.48 7.07
CA LEU A 160 -17.73 -19.28 7.61
C LEU A 160 -18.26 -17.87 7.26
N PRO A 161 -19.56 -17.71 6.97
CA PRO A 161 -20.14 -16.40 6.70
C PRO A 161 -19.87 -15.41 7.84
N GLY A 162 -19.27 -14.25 7.55
CA GLY A 162 -18.93 -13.23 8.53
C GLY A 162 -17.82 -13.61 9.51
N GLY A 163 -17.09 -14.71 9.28
CA GLY A 163 -15.95 -15.15 10.07
C GLY A 163 -14.64 -15.16 9.27
N GLY A 164 -13.53 -15.47 9.95
CA GLY A 164 -12.22 -15.58 9.35
C GLY A 164 -11.51 -14.25 9.21
N PHE A 165 -10.91 -13.99 8.03
CA PHE A 165 -10.13 -12.77 7.80
C PHE A 165 -10.44 -12.14 6.45
N GLY A 166 -10.20 -10.81 6.38
CA GLY A 166 -10.28 -10.05 5.16
C GLY A 166 -9.05 -9.15 5.01
N THR A 167 -8.38 -9.21 3.87
CA THR A 167 -7.20 -8.39 3.61
C THR A 167 -7.37 -7.72 2.28
N SER A 168 -7.70 -7.94 1.29
CA SER A 168 -7.55 -7.44 -0.07
C SER A 168 -8.87 -7.15 -0.77
N TYR A 169 -9.85 -6.65 -0.06
CA TYR A 169 -11.14 -6.30 -0.69
C TYR A 169 -11.02 -5.27 -1.82
N HIS A 170 -9.88 -4.60 -1.88
CA HIS A 170 -9.55 -3.60 -2.89
C HIS A 170 -8.93 -4.21 -4.15
N TYR A 171 -8.21 -5.33 -4.00
CA TYR A 171 -7.59 -6.06 -5.12
C TYR A 171 -8.12 -7.48 -5.15
N SER A 172 -8.39 -7.99 -6.36
CA SER A 172 -8.82 -9.37 -6.57
C SER A 172 -10.11 -9.77 -5.84
N SER A 173 -10.93 -8.78 -5.46
CA SER A 173 -12.25 -9.00 -4.82
C SER A 173 -12.22 -9.93 -3.60
N GLY A 174 -11.07 -10.10 -2.95
CA GLY A 174 -10.90 -11.07 -1.86
C GLY A 174 -11.15 -12.52 -2.27
N GLY A 175 -11.00 -12.84 -3.55
CA GLY A 175 -11.30 -14.15 -4.12
C GLY A 175 -12.76 -14.35 -4.54
N ALA A 176 -13.63 -13.35 -4.37
CA ALA A 176 -15.00 -13.43 -4.84
C ALA A 176 -15.02 -13.59 -6.38
N PRO A 177 -16.00 -14.33 -6.93
CA PRO A 177 -16.22 -14.37 -8.36
C PRO A 177 -16.36 -12.94 -8.90
N LEU A 178 -15.62 -12.62 -9.95
CA LEU A 178 -15.73 -11.33 -10.62
C LEU A 178 -17.13 -11.20 -11.27
N ALA A 179 -17.50 -9.99 -11.61
CA ALA A 179 -18.63 -9.77 -12.50
C ALA A 179 -18.44 -10.62 -13.77
N ASN A 180 -19.53 -11.13 -14.30
CA ASN A 180 -19.49 -12.13 -15.35
C ASN A 180 -19.15 -11.51 -16.70
N GLY A 181 -17.89 -11.19 -16.94
CA GLY A 181 -17.46 -10.65 -18.22
C GLY A 181 -15.94 -10.53 -18.38
N PRO A 182 -15.48 -10.39 -19.64
CA PRO A 182 -14.07 -10.37 -19.96
C PRO A 182 -13.38 -9.09 -19.48
N PHE A 183 -12.13 -9.21 -19.07
CA PHE A 183 -11.27 -8.09 -18.74
C PHE A 183 -10.76 -7.41 -20.02
N VAL A 184 -10.85 -6.08 -20.07
CA VAL A 184 -10.25 -5.29 -21.15
C VAL A 184 -8.78 -5.11 -20.84
N GLY A 185 -7.91 -5.76 -21.59
CA GLY A 185 -6.45 -5.65 -21.46
C GLY A 185 -5.92 -4.35 -22.06
N GLY A 186 -4.61 -4.12 -21.90
CA GLY A 186 -3.89 -3.09 -22.64
C GLY A 186 -3.42 -3.59 -24.01
N ILE A 187 -2.63 -2.76 -24.69
CA ILE A 187 -1.93 -3.14 -25.92
C ILE A 187 -1.03 -4.34 -25.63
N PRO A 188 -1.20 -5.49 -26.30
CA PRO A 188 -0.38 -6.66 -26.06
C PRO A 188 1.05 -6.40 -26.50
N SER A 189 2.02 -6.69 -25.66
CA SER A 189 3.44 -6.63 -26.03
C SER A 189 3.83 -7.86 -26.84
N LYS A 190 4.35 -7.64 -28.03
CA LYS A 190 4.99 -8.70 -28.85
C LYS A 190 6.49 -8.79 -28.64
N VAL A 191 7.09 -7.78 -28.06
CA VAL A 191 8.46 -7.85 -27.59
C VAL A 191 8.46 -8.77 -26.39
N ASP A 192 9.45 -9.67 -26.33
CA ASP A 192 9.67 -10.58 -25.20
C ASP A 192 9.27 -9.86 -23.91
N PRO A 193 8.14 -10.26 -23.34
CA PRO A 193 7.48 -9.39 -22.39
C PRO A 193 8.43 -9.13 -21.27
N ILE A 194 8.49 -7.90 -20.86
CA ILE A 194 8.96 -7.50 -19.55
C ILE A 194 8.09 -8.16 -18.46
N ARG A 195 7.17 -9.02 -18.81
CA ARG A 195 6.61 -9.99 -17.88
C ARG A 195 7.58 -11.16 -17.80
N PRO A 196 8.43 -11.22 -16.81
CA PRO A 196 9.12 -12.45 -16.56
C PRO A 196 8.05 -13.49 -16.26
N VAL A 197 7.86 -14.43 -17.15
CA VAL A 197 7.11 -15.66 -16.86
C VAL A 197 7.72 -16.37 -15.66
N LYS A 198 8.97 -16.03 -15.35
CA LYS A 198 9.68 -16.32 -14.10
C LYS A 198 10.33 -15.01 -13.64
N PRO A 199 9.74 -14.34 -12.63
CA PRO A 199 10.38 -13.19 -12.02
C PRO A 199 11.83 -13.52 -11.74
N TRP A 200 12.75 -12.62 -12.08
CA TRP A 200 14.12 -12.64 -11.60
C TRP A 200 15.12 -13.59 -12.26
N GLN A 201 14.78 -14.32 -13.30
CA GLN A 201 15.79 -14.94 -14.15
C GLN A 201 16.35 -13.91 -15.13
N GLY A 202 17.49 -13.31 -14.77
CA GLY A 202 18.12 -12.23 -15.53
C GLY A 202 17.30 -10.95 -15.44
N SER A 203 17.02 -10.53 -14.23
CA SER A 203 16.02 -9.53 -13.88
C SER A 203 16.13 -8.26 -14.73
N LYS A 204 15.14 -8.05 -15.57
CA LYS A 204 14.83 -6.77 -16.18
C LYS A 204 13.86 -5.94 -15.31
N VAL A 205 13.57 -6.39 -14.09
CA VAL A 205 12.65 -5.77 -13.14
C VAL A 205 13.38 -5.47 -11.85
N LEU A 206 13.32 -4.22 -11.40
CA LEU A 206 13.90 -3.77 -10.14
C LEU A 206 12.77 -3.54 -9.12
N HIS A 207 12.94 -4.01 -7.89
CA HIS A 207 12.01 -3.73 -6.81
C HIS A 207 11.98 -2.24 -6.48
N VAL A 208 10.80 -1.71 -6.17
CA VAL A 208 10.65 -0.30 -5.79
C VAL A 208 11.57 0.04 -4.60
N ALA A 209 11.67 -0.83 -3.60
CA ALA A 209 12.54 -0.63 -2.44
C ALA A 209 14.05 -0.70 -2.76
N ALA A 210 14.42 -1.07 -3.97
CA ALA A 210 15.81 -1.18 -4.37
C ALA A 210 16.30 -0.03 -5.26
N ILE A 211 15.43 0.89 -5.66
CA ILE A 211 15.77 1.94 -6.64
C ILE A 211 16.98 2.76 -6.18
N THR A 212 16.93 3.32 -4.98
CA THR A 212 18.03 4.16 -4.47
C THR A 212 19.32 3.35 -4.30
N ASP A 213 19.21 2.15 -3.69
CA ASP A 213 20.36 1.27 -3.46
C ASP A 213 21.00 0.83 -4.78
N ALA A 214 20.20 0.52 -5.80
CA ALA A 214 20.69 0.14 -7.12
C ALA A 214 21.38 1.29 -7.88
N LEU A 215 20.87 2.51 -7.74
CA LEU A 215 21.49 3.69 -8.31
C LEU A 215 22.83 4.03 -7.61
N GLU A 216 22.92 3.80 -6.31
CA GLU A 216 24.14 4.08 -5.54
C GLU A 216 25.22 3.00 -5.70
N HIS A 217 24.82 1.73 -5.89
CA HIS A 217 25.69 0.57 -5.86
C HIS A 217 25.53 -0.35 -7.08
N PRO A 218 25.82 0.13 -8.31
CA PRO A 218 25.81 -0.74 -9.49
C PRO A 218 26.71 -1.96 -9.29
N GLY A 219 26.25 -3.14 -9.72
CA GLY A 219 26.97 -4.41 -9.56
C GLY A 219 26.86 -5.06 -8.18
N ALA A 220 26.25 -4.39 -7.19
CA ALA A 220 26.05 -5.01 -5.88
C ALA A 220 25.07 -6.19 -5.95
N VAL A 221 25.38 -7.24 -5.18
CA VAL A 221 24.55 -8.45 -5.09
C VAL A 221 23.70 -8.40 -3.84
N ARG A 222 22.41 -8.69 -3.98
CA ARG A 222 21.44 -8.68 -2.88
C ARG A 222 20.63 -9.98 -2.87
N ASP A 223 20.15 -10.33 -1.69
CA ASP A 223 19.22 -11.46 -1.51
C ASP A 223 17.79 -11.04 -1.85
N PHE A 224 17.08 -11.92 -2.56
CA PHE A 224 15.65 -11.79 -2.82
C PHE A 224 15.01 -13.16 -3.07
N ASP A 225 13.99 -13.53 -2.30
CA ASP A 225 13.18 -14.75 -2.46
C ASP A 225 14.04 -16.02 -2.72
N GLY A 226 15.08 -16.22 -1.91
CA GLY A 226 15.99 -17.35 -2.01
C GLY A 226 17.01 -17.27 -3.17
N LYS A 227 17.12 -16.14 -3.86
CA LYS A 227 18.04 -15.92 -4.97
C LYS A 227 18.98 -14.77 -4.71
N LYS A 228 20.05 -14.71 -5.52
CA LYS A 228 20.96 -13.57 -5.60
C LYS A 228 20.59 -12.70 -6.81
N GLU A 229 20.43 -11.43 -6.57
CA GLU A 229 20.12 -10.43 -7.58
C GLU A 229 21.26 -9.42 -7.69
N THR A 230 21.73 -9.17 -8.91
CA THR A 230 22.80 -8.20 -9.17
C THR A 230 22.20 -6.93 -9.74
N TYR A 231 22.50 -5.79 -9.15
CA TYR A 231 22.01 -4.49 -9.63
C TYR A 231 22.67 -4.10 -10.94
N PRO A 232 21.89 -3.70 -11.96
CA PRO A 232 22.45 -3.17 -13.20
C PRO A 232 23.01 -1.77 -13.01
N HIS A 233 23.84 -1.31 -13.96
CA HIS A 233 24.26 0.07 -14.05
C HIS A 233 23.24 0.85 -14.91
N PHE A 234 22.43 1.67 -14.27
CA PHE A 234 21.45 2.51 -14.95
C PHE A 234 22.12 3.78 -15.49
N ARG A 235 22.19 3.94 -16.80
CA ARG A 235 22.65 5.16 -17.47
C ARG A 235 21.51 6.11 -17.81
N MET A 236 20.29 5.58 -17.98
CA MET A 236 19.09 6.35 -18.26
C MET A 236 17.93 5.87 -17.39
N ILE A 237 17.15 6.82 -16.90
CA ILE A 237 15.84 6.59 -16.31
C ILE A 237 14.79 7.20 -17.23
N MET A 238 13.81 6.40 -17.65
CA MET A 238 12.59 6.89 -18.28
C MET A 238 11.42 6.61 -17.36
N TRP A 239 10.83 7.66 -16.81
CA TRP A 239 9.78 7.56 -15.83
C TRP A 239 8.46 8.03 -16.44
N ALA A 240 7.53 7.10 -16.63
CA ALA A 240 6.22 7.37 -17.22
C ALA A 240 5.14 7.33 -16.14
N GLY A 241 4.64 8.49 -15.74
CA GLY A 241 3.68 8.64 -14.65
C GLY A 241 4.26 8.30 -13.27
N GLY A 242 3.50 8.53 -12.23
CA GLY A 242 3.96 8.33 -10.86
C GLY A 242 4.90 9.42 -10.35
N ASN A 243 5.18 9.42 -9.04
CA ASN A 243 5.93 10.51 -8.41
C ASN A 243 6.85 9.96 -7.29
N PRO A 244 8.01 9.32 -7.63
CA PRO A 244 8.92 8.74 -6.66
C PRO A 244 9.40 9.74 -5.61
N PHE A 245 9.56 11.02 -5.95
CA PHE A 245 9.89 12.08 -4.99
C PHE A 245 8.80 12.40 -3.97
N ALA A 246 7.63 11.75 -4.06
CA ALA A 246 6.59 11.81 -3.05
C ALA A 246 6.27 10.44 -2.42
N HIS A 247 6.83 9.34 -2.97
CA HIS A 247 6.53 7.97 -2.52
C HIS A 247 7.74 7.19 -2.01
N HIS A 248 8.97 7.58 -2.40
CA HIS A 248 10.17 6.89 -2.01
C HIS A 248 10.67 7.37 -0.65
N PRO A 249 10.97 6.46 0.29
CA PRO A 249 11.54 6.85 1.57
C PRO A 249 12.94 7.45 1.40
N ASP A 250 13.40 8.17 2.41
CA ASP A 250 14.64 8.95 2.40
C ASP A 250 14.79 9.78 1.10
N THR A 251 13.81 10.66 0.86
CA THR A 251 13.76 11.42 -0.39
C THR A 251 15.02 12.26 -0.64
N PHE A 252 15.71 12.70 0.41
CA PHE A 252 17.00 13.38 0.28
C PHE A 252 18.12 12.46 -0.23
N ARG A 253 18.11 11.18 0.16
CA ARG A 253 19.01 10.15 -0.39
C ARG A 253 18.66 9.86 -1.85
N LEU A 254 17.37 9.68 -2.13
CA LEU A 254 16.91 9.49 -3.51
C LEU A 254 17.35 10.63 -4.42
N GLU A 255 17.22 11.89 -3.98
CA GLU A 255 17.63 13.06 -4.76
C GLU A 255 19.12 13.01 -5.15
N ARG A 256 19.98 12.55 -4.23
CA ARG A 256 21.40 12.37 -4.53
C ARG A 256 21.65 11.24 -5.52
N ALA A 257 20.98 10.10 -5.32
CA ALA A 257 21.10 8.93 -6.19
C ALA A 257 20.54 9.18 -7.60
N TRP A 258 19.47 9.97 -7.69
CA TRP A 258 18.79 10.31 -8.95
C TRP A 258 19.66 11.10 -9.93
N LYS A 259 20.75 11.71 -9.46
CA LYS A 259 21.75 12.45 -10.27
C LYS A 259 22.85 11.57 -10.85
N LYS A 260 22.84 10.26 -10.57
CA LYS A 260 23.89 9.33 -11.04
C LYS A 260 23.70 8.85 -12.49
N PRO A 261 22.48 8.59 -12.96
CA PRO A 261 22.25 8.31 -14.38
C PRO A 261 22.65 9.50 -15.27
N ASP A 262 23.07 9.20 -16.49
CA ASP A 262 23.46 10.23 -17.47
C ASP A 262 22.26 11.09 -17.90
N THR A 263 21.06 10.51 -17.92
CA THR A 263 19.83 11.18 -18.37
C THR A 263 18.59 10.67 -17.62
N VAL A 264 17.75 11.60 -17.23
CA VAL A 264 16.43 11.31 -16.66
C VAL A 264 15.35 11.96 -17.53
N VAL A 265 14.47 11.14 -18.07
CA VAL A 265 13.31 11.55 -18.86
C VAL A 265 12.04 11.26 -18.05
N VAL A 266 11.15 12.22 -17.92
CA VAL A 266 9.86 12.07 -17.25
C VAL A 266 8.73 12.41 -18.19
N THR A 267 7.72 11.54 -18.26
CA THR A 267 6.45 11.80 -18.94
C THR A 267 5.38 11.97 -17.87
N ASP A 268 4.76 13.15 -17.80
CA ASP A 268 3.73 13.43 -16.79
C ASP A 268 2.75 14.51 -17.28
N VAL A 269 1.57 14.54 -16.66
CA VAL A 269 0.48 15.48 -17.00
C VAL A 269 0.62 16.83 -16.30
N VAL A 270 1.45 16.92 -15.27
CA VAL A 270 1.74 18.15 -14.50
C VAL A 270 3.19 18.16 -14.03
N TRP A 271 3.68 19.33 -13.58
CA TRP A 271 5.02 19.48 -13.02
C TRP A 271 5.11 18.88 -11.62
N THR A 272 5.10 17.55 -11.54
CA THR A 272 5.30 16.81 -10.28
C THR A 272 6.68 17.08 -9.69
N ALA A 273 6.87 16.73 -8.42
CA ALA A 273 8.21 16.79 -7.80
C ALA A 273 9.24 15.97 -8.61
N THR A 274 8.83 14.84 -9.18
CA THR A 274 9.69 14.01 -10.04
C THR A 274 10.03 14.70 -11.35
N ALA A 275 9.05 15.30 -12.03
CA ALA A 275 9.28 16.04 -13.26
C ALA A 275 10.28 17.20 -13.06
N ARG A 276 10.30 17.81 -11.86
CA ARG A 276 11.27 18.86 -11.48
C ARG A 276 12.71 18.37 -11.29
N HIS A 277 12.89 17.06 -11.18
CA HIS A 277 14.20 16.41 -11.05
C HIS A 277 14.61 15.64 -12.33
N ALA A 278 13.98 15.94 -13.46
CA ALA A 278 14.29 15.38 -14.76
C ALA A 278 15.16 16.33 -15.60
N ASP A 279 15.91 15.76 -16.53
CA ASP A 279 16.65 16.50 -17.57
C ASP A 279 15.71 16.84 -18.74
N ILE A 280 14.78 15.92 -19.04
CA ILE A 280 13.80 16.07 -20.13
C ILE A 280 12.40 15.76 -19.57
N VAL A 281 11.45 16.65 -19.82
CA VAL A 281 10.03 16.44 -19.48
C VAL A 281 9.20 16.40 -20.75
N LEU A 282 8.46 15.32 -20.94
CA LEU A 282 7.53 15.14 -22.05
C LEU A 282 6.10 15.32 -21.51
N PRO A 283 5.37 16.37 -21.95
CA PRO A 283 4.03 16.63 -21.44
C PRO A 283 3.04 15.61 -22.00
N ALA A 284 2.40 14.85 -21.10
CA ALA A 284 1.36 13.88 -21.43
C ALA A 284 -0.04 14.48 -21.37
N CYS A 285 -0.96 13.93 -22.15
CA CYS A 285 -2.39 14.23 -22.03
C CYS A 285 -2.98 13.68 -20.73
N THR A 286 -3.91 14.42 -20.15
CA THR A 286 -4.81 13.91 -19.12
C THR A 286 -5.86 12.98 -19.74
N LEU A 287 -6.58 12.21 -18.91
CA LEU A 287 -7.67 11.34 -19.36
C LEU A 287 -8.82 12.09 -20.08
N LEU A 288 -8.93 13.40 -19.90
CA LEU A 288 -9.93 14.21 -20.59
C LEU A 288 -9.50 14.64 -22.01
N GLU A 289 -8.21 14.54 -22.32
CA GLU A 289 -7.58 15.08 -23.54
C GLU A 289 -7.38 14.05 -24.65
N HIS A 290 -7.72 12.79 -24.42
CA HIS A 290 -7.65 11.71 -25.42
C HIS A 290 -8.76 10.68 -25.21
N ASN A 291 -8.99 9.85 -26.25
CA ASN A 291 -9.86 8.70 -26.11
C ASN A 291 -9.12 7.54 -25.46
N ASP A 292 -9.85 6.73 -24.69
CA ASP A 292 -9.31 5.52 -24.08
C ASP A 292 -10.43 4.50 -23.80
N ILE A 293 -10.08 3.35 -23.25
CA ILE A 293 -10.98 2.31 -22.81
C ILE A 293 -10.49 1.75 -21.48
N SER A 294 -11.41 1.47 -20.58
CA SER A 294 -11.06 0.89 -19.28
C SER A 294 -12.12 -0.06 -18.78
N VAL A 295 -11.78 -0.83 -17.74
CA VAL A 295 -12.77 -1.61 -16.98
C VAL A 295 -13.43 -0.76 -15.91
N ILE A 296 -14.69 -1.06 -15.62
CA ILE A 296 -15.41 -0.47 -14.49
C ILE A 296 -15.09 -1.30 -13.24
N GLY A 297 -14.77 -0.62 -12.12
CA GLY A 297 -14.50 -1.30 -10.85
C GLY A 297 -13.11 -1.93 -10.75
N THR A 298 -12.19 -1.62 -11.63
CA THR A 298 -10.79 -2.09 -11.65
C THR A 298 -10.67 -3.61 -11.43
N ASN A 299 -10.63 -4.06 -10.19
CA ASN A 299 -10.43 -5.46 -9.84
C ASN A 299 -11.74 -6.27 -9.72
N SER A 300 -12.90 -5.60 -9.62
CA SER A 300 -14.21 -6.27 -9.66
C SER A 300 -14.65 -6.58 -11.10
N CYS A 301 -14.09 -5.86 -12.07
CA CYS A 301 -14.43 -6.03 -13.49
C CYS A 301 -15.95 -5.98 -13.74
N ASP A 302 -16.61 -4.91 -13.25
CA ASP A 302 -18.08 -4.78 -13.31
C ASP A 302 -18.58 -4.44 -14.71
N GLY A 303 -17.69 -4.11 -15.64
CA GLY A 303 -18.03 -3.75 -17.01
C GLY A 303 -16.88 -3.07 -17.74
N VAL A 304 -17.20 -2.50 -18.90
CA VAL A 304 -16.27 -1.75 -19.76
C VAL A 304 -16.81 -0.34 -19.97
N VAL A 305 -15.94 0.66 -19.96
CA VAL A 305 -16.27 2.06 -20.21
C VAL A 305 -15.47 2.62 -21.38
N ALA A 306 -16.16 3.32 -22.29
CA ALA A 306 -15.56 4.15 -23.31
C ALA A 306 -15.21 5.51 -22.72
N MET A 307 -13.97 5.87 -22.76
CA MET A 307 -13.48 7.15 -22.24
C MET A 307 -13.31 8.11 -23.41
N HIS A 308 -14.36 8.92 -23.67
CA HIS A 308 -14.33 9.86 -24.77
C HIS A 308 -13.48 11.08 -24.46
N GLN A 309 -12.70 11.54 -25.42
CA GLN A 309 -12.02 12.82 -25.35
C GLN A 309 -13.03 13.95 -25.10
N ALA A 310 -12.91 14.65 -23.98
CA ALA A 310 -13.80 15.73 -23.58
C ALA A 310 -13.27 17.11 -23.98
N ILE A 311 -11.95 17.29 -24.04
CA ILE A 311 -11.27 18.54 -24.41
C ILE A 311 -10.10 18.24 -25.35
N LYS A 312 -9.69 19.23 -26.13
CA LYS A 312 -8.45 19.11 -26.93
C LYS A 312 -7.23 19.10 -26.03
N PRO A 313 -6.14 18.39 -26.44
CA PRO A 313 -4.86 18.45 -25.76
C PRO A 313 -4.45 19.91 -25.47
N GLN A 314 -4.08 20.18 -24.24
CA GLN A 314 -3.68 21.50 -23.80
C GLN A 314 -2.18 21.71 -24.05
N TYR A 315 -1.82 22.90 -24.50
CA TYR A 315 -0.43 23.28 -24.79
C TYR A 315 0.27 22.30 -25.73
N GLU A 316 1.39 21.76 -25.32
CA GLU A 316 2.21 20.79 -26.09
C GLU A 316 1.95 19.34 -25.69
N SER A 317 0.92 19.07 -24.87
CA SER A 317 0.62 17.69 -24.41
C SER A 317 0.26 16.78 -25.59
N ARG A 318 0.69 15.54 -25.49
CA ARG A 318 0.39 14.45 -26.42
C ARG A 318 0.07 13.19 -25.62
N SER A 319 -0.71 12.28 -26.22
CA SER A 319 -0.94 10.98 -25.59
C SER A 319 0.35 10.20 -25.44
N ASP A 320 0.41 9.34 -24.41
CA ASP A 320 1.56 8.45 -24.21
C ASP A 320 1.80 7.57 -25.44
N TYR A 321 0.72 7.08 -26.08
CA TYR A 321 0.84 6.31 -27.30
C TYR A 321 1.54 7.08 -28.43
N TRP A 322 1.17 8.34 -28.65
CA TRP A 322 1.82 9.20 -29.63
C TRP A 322 3.30 9.42 -29.29
N ILE A 323 3.60 9.76 -28.02
CA ILE A 323 4.97 10.01 -27.54
C ILE A 323 5.85 8.79 -27.82
N TYR A 324 5.40 7.60 -27.41
CA TYR A 324 6.19 6.37 -27.58
C TYR A 324 6.25 5.91 -29.03
N SER A 325 5.22 6.16 -29.84
CA SER A 325 5.25 5.91 -31.29
C SER A 325 6.33 6.75 -31.98
N GLN A 326 6.47 8.05 -31.60
CA GLN A 326 7.52 8.90 -32.15
C GLN A 326 8.93 8.45 -31.71
N LEU A 327 9.07 7.99 -30.49
CA LEU A 327 10.35 7.40 -30.02
C LEU A 327 10.67 6.11 -30.77
N ALA A 328 9.70 5.22 -30.93
CA ALA A 328 9.84 3.98 -31.69
C ALA A 328 10.25 4.25 -33.15
N LYS A 329 9.62 5.26 -33.78
CA LYS A 329 10.00 5.71 -35.12
C LYS A 329 11.44 6.15 -35.22
N LYS A 330 11.91 6.99 -34.29
CA LYS A 330 13.29 7.45 -34.26
C LYS A 330 14.30 6.32 -33.98
N LEU A 331 13.88 5.29 -33.27
CA LEU A 331 14.67 4.09 -32.94
C LEU A 331 14.55 2.98 -34.00
N GLY A 332 13.72 3.16 -35.04
CA GLY A 332 13.62 2.25 -36.18
C GLY A 332 12.71 1.05 -36.00
N PHE A 333 11.80 1.05 -35.00
CA PHE A 333 10.86 -0.05 -34.74
C PHE A 333 9.39 0.41 -34.57
N GLU A 334 9.00 1.51 -35.25
CA GLU A 334 7.63 2.05 -35.22
C GLU A 334 6.58 1.00 -35.60
N LYS A 335 6.88 0.22 -36.66
CA LYS A 335 5.94 -0.78 -37.16
C LYS A 335 5.69 -1.90 -36.16
N GLU A 336 6.72 -2.34 -35.46
CA GLU A 336 6.63 -3.36 -34.41
C GLU A 336 5.88 -2.85 -33.19
N PHE A 337 6.08 -1.57 -32.84
CA PHE A 337 5.42 -0.92 -31.70
C PHE A 337 3.94 -0.65 -31.99
N THR A 338 3.62 -0.06 -33.14
CA THR A 338 2.26 0.40 -33.45
C THR A 338 1.43 -0.67 -34.16
N GLU A 339 2.03 -1.69 -34.78
CA GLU A 339 1.40 -2.61 -35.74
C GLU A 339 0.66 -1.86 -36.87
N GLY A 340 1.07 -0.63 -37.16
CA GLY A 340 0.40 0.24 -38.13
C GLY A 340 -0.96 0.77 -37.70
N ARG A 341 -1.32 0.67 -36.41
CA ARG A 341 -2.61 1.10 -35.86
C ARG A 341 -2.54 2.49 -35.26
N THR A 342 -3.63 3.22 -35.37
CA THR A 342 -3.90 4.44 -34.61
C THR A 342 -4.41 4.09 -33.20
N GLU A 343 -4.50 5.08 -32.31
CA GLU A 343 -5.08 4.91 -30.97
C GLU A 343 -6.49 4.32 -31.02
N MET A 344 -7.36 4.88 -31.83
CA MET A 344 -8.74 4.39 -31.98
C MET A 344 -8.80 2.96 -32.50
N GLN A 345 -7.93 2.59 -33.44
CA GLN A 345 -7.85 1.21 -33.92
C GLN A 345 -7.34 0.23 -32.85
N TRP A 346 -6.51 0.71 -31.93
CA TRP A 346 -6.11 -0.08 -30.76
C TRP A 346 -7.26 -0.22 -29.77
N ILE A 347 -7.99 0.85 -29.46
CA ILE A 347 -9.16 0.82 -28.57
C ILE A 347 -10.21 -0.15 -29.11
N GLU A 348 -10.52 -0.07 -30.41
CA GLU A 348 -11.46 -0.99 -31.07
C GLU A 348 -10.97 -2.44 -31.02
N LYS A 349 -9.68 -2.67 -31.29
CA LYS A 349 -9.10 -4.01 -31.22
C LYS A 349 -9.18 -4.58 -29.80
N ILE A 350 -8.80 -3.81 -28.79
CA ILE A 350 -8.83 -4.21 -27.38
C ILE A 350 -10.25 -4.58 -26.94
N TYR A 351 -11.24 -3.77 -27.36
CA TYR A 351 -12.65 -4.08 -27.11
C TYR A 351 -13.08 -5.37 -27.79
N ASN A 352 -12.74 -5.52 -29.07
CA ASN A 352 -13.13 -6.70 -29.85
C ASN A 352 -12.43 -7.97 -29.37
N ASP A 353 -11.21 -7.88 -28.88
CA ASP A 353 -10.51 -9.01 -28.24
C ASP A 353 -11.27 -9.44 -26.96
N ALA A 354 -11.70 -8.49 -26.12
CA ALA A 354 -12.54 -8.78 -24.95
C ALA A 354 -13.91 -9.34 -25.37
N ARG A 355 -14.55 -8.73 -26.35
CA ARG A 355 -15.83 -9.20 -26.90
C ARG A 355 -15.73 -10.63 -27.46
N GLY A 356 -14.60 -11.00 -28.09
CA GLY A 356 -14.33 -12.36 -28.55
C GLY A 356 -14.28 -13.42 -27.43
N MET A 357 -14.20 -13.00 -26.17
CA MET A 357 -14.29 -13.87 -25.00
C MET A 357 -15.70 -14.00 -24.42
N SER A 358 -16.70 -13.35 -25.01
CA SER A 358 -18.08 -13.27 -24.47
C SER A 358 -18.70 -14.65 -24.27
N ASP A 359 -18.47 -15.60 -25.16
CA ASP A 359 -19.01 -16.96 -25.08
C ASP A 359 -18.49 -17.73 -23.85
N VAL A 360 -17.26 -17.42 -23.41
CA VAL A 360 -16.69 -18.03 -22.19
C VAL A 360 -17.45 -17.60 -20.92
N TYR A 361 -18.09 -16.43 -20.99
CA TYR A 361 -18.82 -15.83 -19.88
C TYR A 361 -20.34 -15.91 -20.02
N ASP A 362 -20.83 -16.60 -21.09
CA ASP A 362 -22.25 -16.69 -21.39
C ASP A 362 -22.98 -15.33 -21.46
N ILE A 363 -22.32 -14.36 -22.13
CA ILE A 363 -22.84 -12.98 -22.31
C ILE A 363 -22.79 -12.61 -23.81
N THR A 364 -23.56 -11.59 -24.16
CA THR A 364 -23.53 -10.99 -25.50
C THR A 364 -23.13 -9.54 -25.43
N MET A 365 -21.87 -9.25 -25.74
CA MET A 365 -21.38 -7.87 -25.83
C MET A 365 -21.78 -7.26 -27.19
N PRO A 366 -22.19 -5.97 -27.22
CA PRO A 366 -22.55 -5.30 -28.49
C PRO A 366 -21.32 -5.15 -29.40
N ASP A 367 -21.55 -4.77 -30.65
CA ASP A 367 -20.44 -4.34 -31.52
C ASP A 367 -19.76 -3.07 -30.98
N PHE A 368 -18.53 -2.81 -31.46
CA PHE A 368 -17.73 -1.70 -30.97
C PHE A 368 -18.42 -0.36 -31.12
N LYS A 369 -19.07 -0.10 -32.27
CA LYS A 369 -19.75 1.16 -32.51
C LYS A 369 -20.89 1.39 -31.52
N THR A 370 -21.73 0.39 -31.31
CA THR A 370 -22.84 0.44 -30.35
C THR A 370 -22.35 0.66 -28.92
N PHE A 371 -21.29 -0.05 -28.51
CA PHE A 371 -20.65 0.14 -27.21
C PHE A 371 -20.08 1.56 -27.08
N TRP A 372 -19.32 2.00 -28.07
CA TRP A 372 -18.66 3.30 -28.07
C TRP A 372 -19.65 4.45 -27.96
N ASP A 373 -20.71 4.43 -28.79
CA ASP A 373 -21.76 5.44 -28.80
C ASP A 373 -22.55 5.47 -27.47
N LYS A 374 -22.77 4.30 -26.84
CA LYS A 374 -23.44 4.20 -25.54
C LYS A 374 -22.56 4.67 -24.37
N GLY A 375 -21.26 4.53 -24.49
CA GLY A 375 -20.26 4.94 -23.49
C GLY A 375 -19.89 3.87 -22.48
N PHE A 376 -20.67 2.82 -22.25
CA PHE A 376 -20.36 1.74 -21.33
C PHE A 376 -21.15 0.47 -21.60
N TYR A 377 -20.64 -0.65 -21.06
CA TYR A 377 -21.35 -1.92 -20.97
C TYR A 377 -21.11 -2.53 -19.58
N LEU A 378 -22.18 -2.80 -18.84
CA LEU A 378 -22.11 -3.43 -17.51
C LEU A 378 -22.31 -4.92 -17.64
N TYR A 379 -21.54 -5.69 -16.91
CA TYR A 379 -21.69 -7.12 -16.77
C TYR A 379 -22.70 -7.46 -15.69
N ASP A 380 -23.43 -8.54 -15.88
CA ASP A 380 -24.30 -9.06 -14.85
C ASP A 380 -23.48 -9.66 -13.71
N VAL A 381 -23.89 -9.37 -12.49
CA VAL A 381 -23.27 -9.96 -11.29
C VAL A 381 -23.93 -11.31 -11.03
N PRO A 382 -23.20 -12.44 -11.14
CA PRO A 382 -23.78 -13.74 -10.90
C PRO A 382 -24.27 -13.88 -9.45
N GLU A 383 -25.36 -14.60 -9.25
CA GLU A 383 -25.93 -14.81 -7.89
C GLU A 383 -24.90 -15.45 -6.94
N ALA A 384 -24.04 -16.34 -7.45
CA ALA A 384 -22.94 -16.92 -6.70
C ALA A 384 -21.99 -15.88 -6.12
N ALA A 385 -21.74 -14.75 -6.82
CA ALA A 385 -20.91 -13.67 -6.31
C ALA A 385 -21.58 -12.92 -5.15
N ARG A 386 -22.92 -12.83 -5.15
CA ARG A 386 -23.67 -12.17 -4.07
C ARG A 386 -23.69 -12.97 -2.77
N GLN A 387 -23.60 -14.29 -2.88
CA GLN A 387 -23.60 -15.23 -1.75
C GLN A 387 -22.23 -15.78 -1.43
N TYR A 388 -21.20 -15.28 -2.09
CA TYR A 388 -19.84 -15.77 -1.95
C TYR A 388 -19.31 -15.62 -0.51
N VAL A 389 -18.75 -16.70 0.02
CA VAL A 389 -18.02 -16.72 1.28
C VAL A 389 -16.61 -17.21 0.99
N SER A 390 -15.62 -16.37 1.25
CA SER A 390 -14.21 -16.72 1.01
C SER A 390 -13.84 -18.01 1.73
N PHE A 391 -13.21 -18.93 1.00
CA PHE A 391 -12.76 -20.24 1.52
C PHE A 391 -13.88 -21.21 1.94
N ALA A 392 -15.16 -20.97 1.61
CA ALA A 392 -16.23 -21.88 1.96
C ALA A 392 -16.07 -23.27 1.31
N GLU A 393 -15.69 -23.33 0.04
CA GLU A 393 -15.43 -24.57 -0.68
C GLU A 393 -14.23 -25.34 -0.10
N PHE A 394 -13.14 -24.61 0.22
CA PHE A 394 -11.99 -25.20 0.92
C PHE A 394 -12.39 -25.78 2.28
N ARG A 395 -13.22 -25.06 3.05
CA ARG A 395 -13.72 -25.55 4.35
C ARG A 395 -14.60 -26.79 4.20
N ALA A 396 -15.41 -26.84 3.17
CA ALA A 396 -16.28 -28.01 2.90
C ALA A 396 -15.44 -29.26 2.59
N ASP A 397 -14.50 -29.13 1.64
CA ASP A 397 -13.58 -30.20 1.26
C ASP A 397 -12.19 -29.64 0.90
N PRO A 398 -11.22 -29.65 1.83
CA PRO A 398 -9.87 -29.12 1.57
C PRO A 398 -9.04 -29.98 0.62
N GLN A 399 -9.44 -31.23 0.34
CA GLN A 399 -8.73 -32.10 -0.61
C GLN A 399 -9.20 -31.83 -2.05
N ALA A 400 -10.48 -31.61 -2.24
CA ALA A 400 -11.04 -31.24 -3.54
C ALA A 400 -10.72 -29.79 -3.91
N ASN A 401 -10.69 -28.89 -2.93
CA ASN A 401 -10.53 -27.43 -3.14
C ASN A 401 -9.22 -26.92 -2.51
N LYS A 402 -8.09 -27.51 -2.89
CA LYS A 402 -6.78 -27.16 -2.37
C LYS A 402 -6.44 -25.68 -2.58
N LEU A 403 -5.79 -25.07 -1.60
CA LEU A 403 -5.23 -23.74 -1.73
C LEU A 403 -3.98 -23.76 -2.61
N ASN A 404 -3.66 -22.62 -3.22
CA ASN A 404 -2.42 -22.47 -4.00
C ASN A 404 -1.21 -22.24 -3.07
N THR A 405 -0.96 -23.17 -2.17
CA THR A 405 0.16 -23.21 -1.23
C THR A 405 0.95 -24.52 -1.43
N GLU A 406 2.16 -24.64 -0.87
CA GLU A 406 2.97 -25.85 -1.00
C GLU A 406 2.25 -27.11 -0.47
N SER A 407 1.49 -26.96 0.61
CA SER A 407 0.74 -28.06 1.24
C SER A 407 -0.67 -28.26 0.65
N GLY A 408 -1.18 -27.30 -0.12
CA GLY A 408 -2.61 -27.24 -0.48
C GLY A 408 -3.52 -26.82 0.68
N LEU A 409 -2.97 -26.55 1.86
CA LEU A 409 -3.65 -26.13 3.08
C LEU A 409 -3.24 -24.69 3.46
N ILE A 410 -3.78 -24.17 4.56
CA ILE A 410 -3.35 -22.89 5.14
C ILE A 410 -1.93 -23.08 5.69
N GLN A 411 -0.97 -22.39 5.11
CA GLN A 411 0.45 -22.56 5.40
C GLN A 411 0.88 -21.70 6.60
N LEU A 412 0.98 -22.30 7.78
CA LEU A 412 1.46 -21.62 9.00
C LEU A 412 2.99 -21.69 9.14
N TYR A 413 3.61 -22.70 8.51
CA TYR A 413 5.06 -22.82 8.38
C TYR A 413 5.42 -23.21 6.95
N SER A 414 6.36 -22.51 6.33
CA SER A 414 6.90 -22.82 5.01
C SER A 414 8.32 -23.37 5.10
N PRO A 415 8.53 -24.66 4.81
CA PRO A 415 9.87 -25.25 4.74
C PRO A 415 10.77 -24.55 3.71
N LYS A 416 10.18 -24.06 2.61
CA LYS A 416 10.88 -23.33 1.57
C LYS A 416 11.47 -22.01 2.11
N ILE A 417 10.66 -21.19 2.79
CA ILE A 417 11.13 -19.93 3.39
C ILE A 417 12.16 -20.21 4.49
N ALA A 418 11.92 -21.19 5.35
CA ALA A 418 12.86 -21.63 6.37
C ALA A 418 14.22 -22.04 5.77
N GLY A 419 14.18 -22.72 4.62
CA GLY A 419 15.37 -23.14 3.87
C GLY A 419 16.24 -21.99 3.36
N TYR A 420 15.70 -20.78 3.20
CA TYR A 420 16.48 -19.59 2.83
C TYR A 420 17.38 -19.08 3.97
N LYS A 421 17.09 -19.45 5.21
CA LYS A 421 17.86 -19.07 6.42
C LYS A 421 18.00 -17.55 6.59
N TYR A 422 16.96 -16.81 6.22
CA TYR A 422 16.92 -15.37 6.43
C TYR A 422 16.71 -15.04 7.91
N ASP A 423 17.42 -14.02 8.39
CA ASP A 423 17.30 -13.51 9.76
C ASP A 423 16.08 -12.58 9.94
N ASP A 424 15.56 -12.03 8.86
CA ASP A 424 14.48 -11.06 8.81
C ASP A 424 13.14 -11.61 8.27
N CYS A 425 13.12 -12.88 7.84
CA CYS A 425 11.90 -13.62 7.49
C CYS A 425 12.14 -15.11 7.62
N ARG A 426 11.61 -15.72 8.66
CA ARG A 426 11.76 -17.15 8.94
C ARG A 426 10.60 -17.96 8.37
N GLY A 427 10.56 -19.27 8.67
CA GLY A 427 9.57 -20.18 8.09
C GLY A 427 8.12 -20.00 8.57
N HIS A 428 7.87 -19.17 9.56
CA HIS A 428 6.53 -18.85 10.09
C HIS A 428 6.42 -17.38 10.46
N ALA A 429 5.20 -16.93 10.72
CA ALA A 429 4.96 -15.58 11.21
C ALA A 429 5.56 -15.36 12.59
N MET A 430 6.22 -14.22 12.80
CA MET A 430 6.79 -13.86 14.10
C MET A 430 6.90 -12.35 14.29
N TYR A 431 7.09 -11.93 15.52
CA TYR A 431 7.39 -10.54 15.83
C TYR A 431 8.89 -10.28 15.68
N PHE A 432 9.23 -9.29 14.86
CA PHE A 432 10.55 -8.68 14.80
C PHE A 432 10.47 -7.25 15.34
N LYS A 433 11.46 -6.86 16.14
CA LYS A 433 11.56 -5.48 16.60
C LYS A 433 11.90 -4.58 15.40
N PRO A 434 11.06 -3.61 15.04
CA PRO A 434 11.34 -2.71 13.91
C PRO A 434 12.55 -1.83 14.20
N ALA A 435 13.29 -1.49 13.13
CA ALA A 435 14.44 -0.60 13.21
C ALA A 435 14.03 0.82 13.71
N GLU A 436 12.84 1.26 13.34
CA GLU A 436 12.24 2.52 13.78
C GLU A 436 10.78 2.33 14.19
N GLY A 437 10.40 2.91 15.30
CA GLY A 437 9.08 2.81 15.92
C GLY A 437 9.17 3.09 17.42
N THR A 438 8.10 2.88 18.17
CA THR A 438 8.04 3.17 19.61
C THR A 438 9.14 2.43 20.40
N ALA A 439 9.39 1.16 20.07
CA ALA A 439 10.40 0.33 20.74
C ALA A 439 11.86 0.74 20.43
N SER A 440 12.06 1.54 19.39
CA SER A 440 13.37 2.02 18.92
C SER A 440 13.54 3.53 19.09
N ALA A 441 12.61 4.18 19.80
CA ALA A 441 12.65 5.60 20.11
C ALA A 441 13.89 5.94 20.96
N THR A 442 14.46 7.12 20.71
CA THR A 442 15.61 7.65 21.44
C THR A 442 15.26 8.99 22.07
N LYS A 443 16.13 9.53 22.95
CA LYS A 443 15.94 10.88 23.51
C LYS A 443 15.91 11.96 22.42
N GLU A 444 16.66 11.78 21.34
CA GLU A 444 16.73 12.73 20.21
C GLU A 444 15.53 12.61 19.29
N TYR A 445 14.99 11.39 19.10
CA TYR A 445 13.84 11.10 18.23
C TYR A 445 12.82 10.25 18.98
N PRO A 446 12.07 10.87 19.92
CA PRO A 446 11.23 10.13 20.86
C PRO A 446 9.87 9.73 20.34
N LEU A 447 9.42 10.33 19.21
CA LEU A 447 8.09 10.10 18.67
C LEU A 447 8.16 9.12 17.49
N ALA A 448 7.22 8.18 17.45
CA ALA A 448 7.02 7.30 16.31
C ALA A 448 6.19 8.02 15.23
N LEU A 449 6.70 8.06 14.01
CA LEU A 449 5.99 8.57 12.84
C LEU A 449 5.13 7.50 12.22
N MET A 450 3.91 7.85 11.87
CA MET A 450 3.05 7.12 10.93
C MET A 450 2.74 7.97 9.70
N ALA A 451 2.86 7.37 8.52
CA ALA A 451 2.57 8.04 7.26
C ALA A 451 1.44 7.33 6.49
N PRO A 452 0.18 7.46 6.93
CA PRO A 452 -0.98 6.90 6.24
C PRO A 452 -1.30 7.70 4.97
N LYS A 453 -2.22 7.18 4.15
CA LYS A 453 -2.77 7.91 3.01
C LYS A 453 -3.46 9.21 3.42
N GLY A 454 -3.39 10.22 2.55
CA GLY A 454 -4.01 11.52 2.77
C GLY A 454 -5.52 11.53 2.49
N ARG A 455 -6.24 12.41 3.16
CA ARG A 455 -7.71 12.55 3.04
C ARG A 455 -8.16 13.10 1.69
N TYR A 456 -7.42 14.05 1.17
CA TYR A 456 -7.85 14.85 0.03
C TYR A 456 -7.09 14.53 -1.26
N ARG A 457 -6.35 13.42 -1.30
CA ARG A 457 -5.61 12.96 -2.48
C ARG A 457 -5.47 11.45 -2.53
N MET A 458 -5.31 10.92 -3.72
CA MET A 458 -4.91 9.53 -3.94
C MET A 458 -3.38 9.49 -4.09
N HIS A 459 -2.66 8.96 -3.08
CA HIS A 459 -1.20 8.99 -3.02
C HIS A 459 -0.65 10.42 -3.19
N SER A 460 0.08 10.71 -4.26
CA SER A 460 0.59 12.06 -4.59
C SER A 460 -0.13 12.69 -5.79
N GLN A 461 -1.20 12.08 -6.27
CA GLN A 461 -1.91 12.57 -7.45
C GLN A 461 -2.59 13.90 -7.14
N LEU A 462 -2.43 14.83 -8.09
CA LEU A 462 -3.10 16.12 -8.07
C LEU A 462 -2.97 16.88 -6.74
N ASP A 463 -1.82 16.77 -6.06
CA ASP A 463 -1.57 17.53 -4.82
C ASP A 463 -1.60 19.05 -5.06
N CYS A 464 -1.42 19.48 -6.31
CA CYS A 464 -1.49 20.88 -6.76
C CYS A 464 -2.89 21.44 -6.91
N VAL A 465 -3.97 20.66 -6.82
CA VAL A 465 -5.34 21.15 -7.06
C VAL A 465 -5.95 21.80 -5.82
N ASN A 466 -6.88 22.72 -6.04
CA ASN A 466 -7.53 23.50 -4.98
C ASN A 466 -8.18 22.66 -3.89
N ASN A 467 -8.78 21.52 -4.24
CA ASN A 467 -9.41 20.65 -3.25
C ASN A 467 -8.41 20.13 -2.20
N ARG A 468 -7.20 19.87 -2.62
CA ARG A 468 -6.12 19.42 -1.73
C ARG A 468 -5.65 20.53 -0.79
N GLN A 469 -5.63 21.78 -1.26
CA GLN A 469 -5.20 22.92 -0.45
C GLN A 469 -6.09 23.15 0.79
N ARG A 470 -7.36 22.73 0.76
CA ARG A 470 -8.28 22.84 1.89
C ARG A 470 -7.82 22.11 3.17
N GLY A 471 -6.98 21.10 3.03
CA GLY A 471 -6.46 20.33 4.17
C GLY A 471 -5.14 20.84 4.72
N LYS A 472 -4.52 21.86 4.11
CA LYS A 472 -3.21 22.39 4.49
C LYS A 472 -3.32 23.49 5.56
N ILE A 473 -2.24 23.63 6.33
CA ILE A 473 -2.07 24.71 7.31
C ILE A 473 -0.84 25.50 6.88
N GLU A 474 -1.00 26.80 6.64
CA GLU A 474 0.07 27.64 6.12
C GLU A 474 0.77 27.01 4.89
N ASP A 475 -0.02 26.48 3.95
CA ASP A 475 0.38 25.77 2.73
C ASP A 475 1.14 24.43 2.96
N ARG A 476 1.18 23.90 4.19
CA ARG A 476 1.92 22.69 4.54
C ARG A 476 1.00 21.53 4.89
N GLU A 477 1.53 20.33 4.67
CA GLU A 477 0.89 19.09 5.11
C GLU A 477 0.64 19.10 6.61
N PRO A 478 -0.56 18.70 7.09
CA PRO A 478 -0.81 18.63 8.52
C PRO A 478 -0.04 17.49 9.19
N VAL A 479 0.44 17.75 10.42
CA VAL A 479 0.91 16.74 11.37
C VAL A 479 -0.06 16.64 12.53
N TRP A 480 -0.57 15.45 12.81
CA TRP A 480 -1.41 15.20 13.97
C TRP A 480 -0.53 14.81 15.15
N ILE A 481 -0.74 15.46 16.28
CA ILE A 481 0.02 15.26 17.50
C ILE A 481 -0.91 15.16 18.71
N ASN A 482 -0.61 14.24 19.63
CA ASN A 482 -1.41 14.08 20.85
C ASN A 482 -1.24 15.33 21.75
N PRO A 483 -2.29 15.77 22.49
CA PRO A 483 -2.22 16.92 23.39
C PRO A 483 -1.08 16.84 24.42
N LYS A 484 -0.76 15.66 24.95
CA LYS A 484 0.34 15.47 25.90
C LYS A 484 1.70 15.77 25.25
N ASP A 485 1.91 15.28 24.03
CA ASP A 485 3.15 15.49 23.28
C ASP A 485 3.28 16.94 22.80
N ALA A 486 2.17 17.56 22.41
CA ALA A 486 2.11 18.95 22.00
C ALA A 486 2.39 19.92 23.15
N ALA A 487 1.77 19.69 24.31
CA ALA A 487 1.96 20.52 25.50
C ALA A 487 3.41 20.55 25.97
N SER A 488 4.10 19.41 25.99
CA SER A 488 5.51 19.30 26.36
C SER A 488 6.45 20.10 25.43
N ARG A 489 5.98 20.44 24.23
CA ARG A 489 6.69 21.17 23.16
C ARG A 489 6.16 22.57 22.93
N LYS A 490 5.14 22.98 23.71
CA LYS A 490 4.48 24.30 23.60
C LYS A 490 3.88 24.50 22.19
N ILE A 491 3.33 23.43 21.60
CA ILE A 491 2.70 23.42 20.27
C ILE A 491 1.19 23.51 20.45
N VAL A 492 0.54 24.33 19.64
CA VAL A 492 -0.92 24.42 19.52
C VAL A 492 -1.35 24.17 18.08
N SER A 493 -2.63 23.83 17.88
CA SER A 493 -3.18 23.68 16.53
C SER A 493 -3.02 24.97 15.73
N GLY A 494 -2.59 24.86 14.48
CA GLY A 494 -2.29 25.98 13.59
C GLY A 494 -0.82 26.39 13.57
N ASP A 495 -0.01 25.99 14.57
CA ASP A 495 1.43 26.25 14.52
C ASP A 495 2.11 25.54 13.36
N VAL A 496 3.07 26.18 12.73
CA VAL A 496 4.03 25.49 11.86
C VAL A 496 5.13 24.88 12.71
N VAL A 497 5.44 23.62 12.44
CA VAL A 497 6.43 22.85 13.19
C VAL A 497 7.49 22.26 12.27
N LEU A 498 8.69 22.10 12.78
CA LEU A 498 9.78 21.33 12.19
C LEU A 498 9.69 19.89 12.70
N VAL A 499 9.48 18.96 11.79
CA VAL A 499 9.56 17.52 12.07
C VAL A 499 10.90 17.01 11.55
N LYS A 500 11.72 16.43 12.43
CA LYS A 500 13.09 16.02 12.12
C LYS A 500 13.32 14.54 12.43
N SER A 501 13.98 13.83 11.54
CA SER A 501 14.52 12.48 11.75
C SER A 501 16.05 12.48 11.58
N ARG A 502 16.67 11.30 11.67
CA ARG A 502 18.12 11.15 11.41
C ARG A 502 18.51 11.46 9.95
N ARG A 503 17.55 11.42 9.02
CA ARG A 503 17.78 11.51 7.55
C ARG A 503 17.52 12.89 6.99
N GLY A 504 16.57 13.58 7.57
CA GLY A 504 16.15 14.88 7.07
C GLY A 504 15.13 15.54 7.98
N ALA A 505 14.60 16.64 7.47
CA ALA A 505 13.58 17.40 8.18
C ALA A 505 12.57 17.97 7.19
N MET A 506 11.37 18.26 7.70
CA MET A 506 10.31 18.91 6.95
C MET A 506 9.52 19.88 7.83
N LEU A 507 8.85 20.85 7.20
CA LEU A 507 7.84 21.67 7.85
C LEU A 507 6.46 21.01 7.72
N ALA A 508 5.62 21.20 8.72
CA ALA A 508 4.24 20.73 8.74
C ALA A 508 3.36 21.65 9.58
N GLY A 509 2.06 21.67 9.33
CA GLY A 509 1.10 22.40 10.16
C GLY A 509 0.54 21.52 11.27
N ALA A 510 0.58 21.95 12.53
CA ALA A 510 0.15 21.15 13.66
C ALA A 510 -1.37 21.07 13.81
N ILE A 511 -1.89 19.85 14.00
CA ILE A 511 -3.25 19.56 14.49
C ILE A 511 -3.11 18.80 15.81
N VAL A 512 -3.46 19.44 16.91
CA VAL A 512 -3.47 18.81 18.24
C VAL A 512 -4.78 18.05 18.42
N THR A 513 -4.70 16.72 18.64
CA THR A 513 -5.88 15.86 18.70
C THR A 513 -5.69 14.63 19.58
N GLU A 514 -6.73 14.27 20.33
CA GLU A 514 -6.78 13.03 21.11
C GLU A 514 -6.94 11.76 20.28
N ARG A 515 -7.20 11.90 18.97
CA ARG A 515 -7.34 10.77 18.03
C ARG A 515 -6.03 10.04 17.74
N VAL A 516 -4.90 10.52 18.25
CA VAL A 516 -3.58 9.90 18.10
C VAL A 516 -3.07 9.48 19.47
N LYS A 517 -2.54 8.25 19.54
CA LYS A 517 -1.89 7.74 20.77
C LYS A 517 -0.72 8.63 21.19
N PRO A 518 -0.53 8.92 22.49
CA PRO A 518 0.69 9.59 22.98
C PRO A 518 1.97 8.87 22.54
N GLY A 519 3.00 9.64 22.19
CA GLY A 519 4.26 9.12 21.65
C GLY A 519 4.22 8.80 20.15
N VAL A 520 3.11 9.09 19.46
CA VAL A 520 2.93 8.88 18.03
C VAL A 520 2.53 10.19 17.35
N ILE A 521 3.07 10.44 16.17
CA ILE A 521 2.58 11.49 15.26
C ILE A 521 2.14 10.90 13.93
N VAL A 522 1.24 11.61 13.26
CA VAL A 522 0.73 11.22 11.94
C VAL A 522 0.98 12.33 10.93
N VAL A 523 1.70 12.00 9.85
CA VAL A 523 1.85 12.85 8.68
C VAL A 523 1.41 12.07 7.46
N GLN A 524 0.37 12.54 6.78
CA GLN A 524 -0.17 11.83 5.62
C GLN A 524 0.84 11.83 4.46
N HIS A 525 1.08 10.68 3.85
CA HIS A 525 2.03 10.59 2.74
C HIS A 525 1.48 11.19 1.44
N GLY A 526 2.37 11.50 0.51
CA GLY A 526 2.07 11.94 -0.85
C GLY A 526 2.20 13.45 -1.08
N ALA A 527 2.55 14.22 -0.06
CA ALA A 527 2.98 15.62 -0.23
C ALA A 527 4.20 15.71 -1.17
N TRP A 528 4.25 16.74 -2.01
CA TRP A 528 5.30 16.86 -3.00
C TRP A 528 6.57 17.45 -2.38
N PHE A 529 7.72 16.84 -2.69
CA PHE A 529 9.01 17.26 -2.17
C PHE A 529 9.43 18.64 -2.67
N ASP A 530 9.58 19.60 -1.74
CA ASP A 530 9.99 20.99 -2.00
C ASP A 530 11.17 21.40 -1.11
N PRO A 531 12.40 20.95 -1.40
CA PRO A 531 13.54 21.22 -0.56
C PRO A 531 14.03 22.66 -0.67
N LYS A 532 14.21 23.34 0.48
CA LYS A 532 14.76 24.71 0.59
C LYS A 532 15.93 24.78 1.56
N LYS A 533 16.84 25.71 1.29
CA LYS A 533 17.85 26.11 2.28
C LYS A 533 17.22 27.06 3.29
N THR A 534 17.40 26.77 4.56
CA THR A 534 16.91 27.56 5.69
C THR A 534 18.00 27.72 6.76
N PRO A 535 17.82 28.57 7.77
CA PRO A 535 18.75 28.64 8.91
C PRO A 535 18.93 27.32 9.66
N LYS A 536 17.91 26.42 9.60
CA LYS A 536 17.93 25.08 10.20
C LYS A 536 18.51 24.01 9.28
N GLY A 537 19.09 24.39 8.15
CA GLY A 537 19.62 23.50 7.13
C GLY A 537 18.72 23.35 5.91
N ARG A 538 18.99 22.34 5.09
CA ARG A 538 18.16 22.04 3.93
C ARG A 538 17.02 21.12 4.34
N ILE A 539 15.79 21.58 4.24
CA ILE A 539 14.58 20.91 4.69
C ILE A 539 13.52 20.90 3.58
N ASP A 540 12.60 19.96 3.64
CA ASP A 540 11.38 19.98 2.83
C ASP A 540 10.38 20.95 3.45
N VAL A 541 9.78 21.84 2.66
CA VAL A 541 8.93 22.90 3.18
C VAL A 541 7.44 22.68 2.94
N GLU A 542 7.07 21.65 2.17
CA GLU A 542 5.68 21.32 1.88
C GLU A 542 5.11 20.25 2.83
N GLY A 543 5.95 19.32 3.28
CA GLY A 543 5.53 18.29 4.25
C GLY A 543 5.59 16.86 3.74
N ASN A 544 6.54 16.54 2.87
CA ASN A 544 6.77 15.18 2.39
C ASN A 544 7.28 14.27 3.51
N SER A 545 6.40 13.42 4.04
CA SER A 545 6.73 12.47 5.11
C SER A 545 7.91 11.53 4.75
N ASN A 546 8.13 11.26 3.47
CA ASN A 546 9.24 10.42 3.02
C ASN A 546 10.62 11.08 3.13
N SER A 547 10.69 12.38 3.41
CA SER A 547 11.93 13.04 3.85
C SER A 547 12.44 12.51 5.19
N LEU A 548 11.58 11.81 5.94
CA LEU A 548 11.82 11.34 7.30
C LEU A 548 11.95 9.83 7.44
N THR A 549 11.36 9.05 6.52
CA THR A 549 11.25 7.59 6.62
C THR A 549 12.52 6.87 6.17
N ILE A 550 12.71 5.63 6.66
CA ILE A 550 13.89 4.84 6.34
C ILE A 550 13.77 4.16 4.99
N ASP A 551 14.78 4.29 4.14
CA ASP A 551 14.87 3.59 2.87
C ASP A 551 15.56 2.23 3.05
N LYS A 552 14.72 1.22 3.28
CA LYS A 552 15.13 -0.19 3.37
C LYS A 552 13.99 -1.11 2.88
N PRO A 553 14.30 -2.33 2.44
CA PRO A 553 13.28 -3.34 2.19
C PRO A 553 12.67 -3.86 3.51
N THR A 554 11.43 -4.35 3.46
CA THR A 554 10.75 -4.99 4.61
C THR A 554 11.48 -6.24 5.06
N SER A 555 11.97 -7.06 4.14
CA SER A 555 12.79 -8.24 4.36
C SER A 555 13.53 -8.67 3.09
N LYS A 556 14.42 -9.63 3.20
CA LYS A 556 15.08 -10.31 2.06
C LYS A 556 14.10 -11.16 1.25
N LEU A 557 12.96 -11.54 1.82
CA LEU A 557 11.93 -12.31 1.12
C LEU A 557 11.11 -11.42 0.18
N ALA A 558 10.39 -10.44 0.71
CA ALA A 558 9.40 -9.66 -0.02
C ALA A 558 9.95 -8.35 -0.59
N ARG A 559 10.96 -7.76 0.05
CA ARG A 559 11.58 -6.48 -0.33
C ARG A 559 10.55 -5.37 -0.60
N GLY A 560 9.49 -5.33 0.21
CA GLY A 560 8.53 -4.23 0.21
C GLY A 560 9.18 -2.92 0.66
N ASN A 561 8.56 -1.81 0.34
CA ASN A 561 9.08 -0.48 0.63
C ASN A 561 8.65 -0.02 2.03
N VAL A 562 9.59 0.28 2.93
CA VAL A 562 9.32 0.80 4.29
C VAL A 562 9.16 2.31 4.23
N SER A 563 7.95 2.78 3.93
CA SER A 563 7.65 4.21 3.73
C SER A 563 6.67 4.81 4.74
N SER A 564 6.22 4.02 5.71
CA SER A 564 5.11 4.43 6.58
C SER A 564 5.49 4.60 8.05
N THR A 565 6.76 4.40 8.44
CA THR A 565 7.24 4.53 9.81
C THR A 565 8.59 5.26 9.88
N GLY A 566 8.85 5.85 11.05
CA GLY A 566 10.11 6.52 11.35
C GLY A 566 10.18 6.92 12.83
N ASN A 567 11.35 7.38 13.29
CA ASN A 567 11.49 8.06 14.58
C ASN A 567 11.86 9.53 14.37
N VAL A 568 11.14 10.40 15.06
CA VAL A 568 11.24 11.85 14.85
C VAL A 568 11.17 12.65 16.16
N GLU A 569 11.62 13.92 16.08
CA GLU A 569 11.30 14.98 17.03
C GLU A 569 10.50 16.07 16.32
N VAL A 570 9.63 16.74 17.08
CA VAL A 570 8.79 17.84 16.61
C VAL A 570 9.08 19.09 17.45
N THR A 571 9.41 20.20 16.79
CA THR A 571 9.66 21.47 17.45
C THR A 571 8.90 22.59 16.75
N LYS A 572 8.46 23.60 17.50
CA LYS A 572 7.81 24.77 16.91
C LYS A 572 8.77 25.52 15.98
N TRP A 573 8.31 25.90 14.80
CA TRP A 573 9.06 26.75 13.88
C TRP A 573 8.96 28.20 14.31
N THR A 574 10.08 28.89 14.39
CA THR A 574 10.16 30.28 14.88
C THR A 574 10.79 31.25 13.90
N ASP A 575 11.39 30.71 12.83
CA ASP A 575 12.01 31.54 11.78
C ASP A 575 10.96 31.98 10.75
N GLU A 576 11.33 32.84 9.82
CA GLU A 576 10.49 33.22 8.68
C GLU A 576 10.06 31.97 7.90
N LEU A 577 8.79 31.93 7.48
CA LEU A 577 8.25 30.78 6.74
C LEU A 577 8.73 30.82 5.27
N PRO A 578 9.48 29.82 4.81
CA PRO A 578 9.87 29.74 3.42
C PRO A 578 8.66 29.46 2.54
N PRO A 579 8.55 30.08 1.36
CA PRO A 579 7.42 29.84 0.47
C PRO A 579 7.44 28.41 -0.09
N VAL A 580 6.25 27.80 -0.22
CA VAL A 580 6.07 26.54 -0.94
C VAL A 580 6.04 26.82 -2.43
N MET A 581 6.98 26.25 -3.17
CA MET A 581 7.19 26.54 -4.60
C MET A 581 6.97 25.33 -5.51
N VAL A 582 6.76 24.14 -4.95
CA VAL A 582 6.62 22.91 -5.74
C VAL A 582 5.39 22.93 -6.68
N PHE A 583 4.40 23.76 -6.40
CA PHE A 583 3.21 23.93 -7.26
C PHE A 583 3.32 25.07 -8.26
N VAL A 584 4.36 25.89 -8.17
CA VAL A 584 4.61 26.99 -9.11
C VAL A 584 5.29 26.44 -10.36
N GLN A 585 4.75 26.76 -11.53
CA GLN A 585 5.32 26.30 -12.80
C GLN A 585 6.80 26.74 -12.92
N PRO A 586 7.72 25.83 -13.28
CA PRO A 586 9.11 26.21 -13.52
C PRO A 586 9.21 27.25 -14.64
N ARG A 587 10.06 28.27 -14.45
CA ARG A 587 10.35 29.20 -15.54
C ARG A 587 11.15 28.46 -16.63
N ARG A 588 10.72 28.55 -17.88
CA ARG A 588 11.55 28.09 -19.00
C ARG A 588 12.86 28.87 -18.97
N LYS A 589 14.00 28.18 -18.94
CA LYS A 589 15.25 28.79 -19.39
C LYS A 589 15.19 28.76 -20.91
N LEU A 590 14.97 29.91 -21.51
CA LEU A 590 15.07 30.11 -22.96
C LEU A 590 16.54 29.96 -23.36
#